data_c5af4f30f522d5fb12ff7b1bae310fc0
#
_entry.id   c5af4f30f522d5fb12ff7b1bae310fc0
#
_cell.length_a   1.000
_cell.length_b   1.000
_cell.length_c   1.000
_cell.angle_alpha   90.00
_cell.angle_beta   90.00
_cell.angle_gamma   90.00
#
_symmetry.space_group_name_H-M   'P 1'
#
loop_
_entity.id
_entity.type
_entity.pdbx_description
1 polymer ?
#
loop_
_entity_poly.entity_id
_entity_poly.type
_entity_poly.pdbx_seq_one_letter_code
_entity_poly.pdbx_strand_id
1 'polypeptide(L)'
;LAGVYYLDNIPYTGPAIKQLDIGMLAGEFKDGIKHGLWQTLNQIGEPIMIGHFEEGKKHGRFEQWYDDGHARHRELIATFDQDKYIDDYKEWYENGNKSIMGFYIDGKEHGKYTEWYENGQKSLKAKFINGDPDGWYTEWHWNGKKALKIKYNEGKENGTWTQWYENGRKEMEIGYVNGVPRGRAKFWFPDGSVKGEGIVRSEVPGGGWILVDPEGNKRVFK
;
A
#
# COMPACT_ATOMS: atom_id res chain seq x y z
N LEU A 1 -10.23 -11.49 18.55
CA LEU A 1 -10.62 -11.38 19.95
C LEU A 1 -9.38 -11.71 20.77
N ALA A 2 -8.82 -10.72 21.48
CA ALA A 2 -7.79 -10.94 22.47
C ALA A 2 -8.43 -11.76 23.60
N GLY A 3 -8.13 -13.06 23.66
CA GLY A 3 -8.60 -13.92 24.73
C GLY A 3 -7.95 -13.50 26.04
N VAL A 4 -8.71 -13.53 27.13
CA VAL A 4 -8.16 -13.37 28.48
C VAL A 4 -7.55 -14.69 28.92
N TYR A 5 -6.29 -14.69 29.35
CA TYR A 5 -5.60 -15.87 29.85
C TYR A 5 -5.79 -16.01 31.36
N TYR A 6 -6.11 -17.21 31.81
CA TYR A 6 -6.38 -17.53 33.21
C TYR A 6 -5.37 -18.57 33.72
N LEU A 7 -4.97 -18.41 34.97
CA LEU A 7 -4.29 -19.44 35.75
C LEU A 7 -5.18 -19.71 36.98
N ASP A 8 -5.60 -20.95 37.16
CA ASP A 8 -6.49 -21.39 38.25
C ASP A 8 -7.78 -20.54 38.34
N ASN A 9 -8.40 -20.23 37.19
CA ASN A 9 -9.61 -19.39 37.07
C ASN A 9 -9.44 -17.91 37.47
N ILE A 10 -8.20 -17.44 37.64
CA ILE A 10 -7.88 -16.04 37.93
C ILE A 10 -7.19 -15.46 36.70
N PRO A 11 -7.51 -14.23 36.25
CA PRO A 11 -6.77 -13.55 35.17
C PRO A 11 -5.28 -13.49 35.49
N TYR A 12 -4.44 -14.04 34.61
CA TYR A 12 -3.02 -14.18 34.85
C TYR A 12 -2.28 -12.85 34.69
N THR A 13 -1.41 -12.54 35.66
CA THR A 13 -0.44 -11.44 35.54
C THR A 13 0.97 -12.00 35.74
N GLY A 14 1.85 -11.77 34.77
CA GLY A 14 3.24 -12.22 34.82
C GLY A 14 3.82 -12.61 33.45
N PRO A 15 5.08 -13.08 33.45
CA PRO A 15 5.77 -13.47 32.22
C PRO A 15 5.16 -14.75 31.61
N ALA A 16 5.17 -14.82 30.30
CA ALA A 16 4.66 -15.96 29.56
C ALA A 16 5.63 -16.34 28.45
N ILE A 17 5.85 -17.65 28.31
CA ILE A 17 6.66 -18.24 27.26
C ILE A 17 5.85 -19.36 26.61
N LYS A 18 5.85 -19.37 25.27
CA LYS A 18 5.24 -20.44 24.49
C LYS A 18 6.25 -20.95 23.44
N GLN A 19 6.51 -22.25 23.47
CA GLN A 19 7.27 -22.90 22.42
C GLN A 19 6.47 -22.93 21.10
N LEU A 20 7.10 -22.58 20.01
CA LEU A 20 6.57 -22.61 18.65
C LEU A 20 7.46 -23.51 17.78
N ASP A 21 6.96 -23.99 16.65
CA ASP A 21 7.74 -24.75 15.68
C ASP A 21 8.93 -23.96 15.13
N ILE A 22 8.76 -22.64 14.96
CA ILE A 22 9.79 -21.72 14.48
C ILE A 22 10.72 -21.18 15.60
N GLY A 23 10.49 -21.54 16.87
CA GLY A 23 11.24 -21.02 18.00
C GLY A 23 10.39 -20.73 19.23
N MET A 24 10.39 -19.51 19.76
CA MET A 24 9.75 -19.18 21.03
C MET A 24 9.02 -17.83 20.98
N LEU A 25 7.82 -17.77 21.53
CA LEU A 25 7.11 -16.53 21.82
C LEU A 25 7.28 -16.20 23.32
N ALA A 26 7.71 -14.98 23.62
CA ALA A 26 7.90 -14.49 24.98
C ALA A 26 7.28 -13.12 25.18
N GLY A 27 6.72 -12.87 26.35
CA GLY A 27 6.11 -11.59 26.71
C GLY A 27 5.53 -11.65 28.13
N GLU A 28 4.63 -10.74 28.42
CA GLU A 28 3.93 -10.73 29.72
C GLU A 28 2.45 -10.45 29.56
N PHE A 29 1.68 -10.94 30.52
CA PHE A 29 0.27 -10.61 30.68
C PHE A 29 0.07 -9.73 31.91
N LYS A 30 -0.89 -8.84 31.80
CA LYS A 30 -1.48 -8.09 32.91
C LYS A 30 -2.98 -8.34 32.90
N ASP A 31 -3.50 -8.89 34.03
CA ASP A 31 -4.91 -9.24 34.15
C ASP A 31 -5.44 -10.14 33.01
N GLY A 32 -4.60 -11.10 32.59
CA GLY A 32 -4.90 -12.05 31.53
C GLY A 32 -4.79 -11.46 30.09
N ILE A 33 -4.37 -10.21 29.95
CA ILE A 33 -4.29 -9.52 28.67
C ILE A 33 -2.83 -9.22 28.32
N LYS A 34 -2.44 -9.34 27.03
CA LYS A 34 -1.08 -9.01 26.59
C LYS A 34 -0.70 -7.58 26.98
N HIS A 35 0.46 -7.43 27.61
CA HIS A 35 0.97 -6.15 28.07
C HIS A 35 2.49 -6.09 27.89
N GLY A 36 3.06 -4.87 27.74
CA GLY A 36 4.50 -4.69 27.65
C GLY A 36 5.12 -5.25 26.38
N LEU A 37 6.39 -5.63 26.48
CA LEU A 37 7.18 -6.13 25.36
C LEU A 37 6.85 -7.58 25.02
N TRP A 38 6.59 -7.85 23.76
CA TRP A 38 6.44 -9.21 23.22
C TRP A 38 7.47 -9.46 22.12
N GLN A 39 8.03 -10.66 22.11
CA GLN A 39 9.05 -11.07 21.15
C GLN A 39 8.73 -12.48 20.62
N THR A 40 8.92 -12.68 19.32
CA THR A 40 9.06 -14.00 18.73
C THR A 40 10.54 -14.22 18.44
N LEU A 41 11.12 -15.29 18.96
CA LEU A 41 12.50 -15.67 18.74
C LEU A 41 12.52 -16.87 17.80
N ASN A 42 13.54 -16.95 16.93
CA ASN A 42 13.80 -18.13 16.11
C ASN A 42 14.41 -19.27 16.94
N GLN A 43 14.74 -20.39 16.29
CA GLN A 43 15.30 -21.59 16.96
C GLN A 43 16.67 -21.37 17.60
N ILE A 44 17.42 -20.35 17.17
CA ILE A 44 18.73 -20.00 17.76
C ILE A 44 18.63 -18.83 18.77
N GLY A 45 17.41 -18.39 19.10
CA GLY A 45 17.15 -17.36 20.10
C GLY A 45 17.23 -15.92 19.60
N GLU A 46 17.32 -15.68 18.30
CA GLU A 46 17.29 -14.33 17.74
C GLU A 46 15.85 -13.84 17.53
N PRO A 47 15.56 -12.56 17.82
CA PRO A 47 14.22 -12.03 17.62
C PRO A 47 13.88 -11.87 16.13
N ILE A 48 12.75 -12.44 15.72
CA ILE A 48 12.14 -12.27 14.40
C ILE A 48 10.91 -11.37 14.44
N MET A 49 10.41 -11.06 15.63
CA MET A 49 9.42 -10.02 15.89
C MET A 49 9.64 -9.40 17.25
N ILE A 50 9.54 -8.09 17.33
CA ILE A 50 9.55 -7.32 18.59
C ILE A 50 8.43 -6.29 18.50
N GLY A 51 7.62 -6.20 19.55
CA GLY A 51 6.57 -5.19 19.62
C GLY A 51 6.00 -5.02 21.03
N HIS A 52 5.36 -3.90 21.26
CA HIS A 52 4.69 -3.59 22.52
C HIS A 52 3.18 -3.78 22.41
N PHE A 53 2.58 -4.24 23.50
CA PHE A 53 1.13 -4.34 23.65
C PHE A 53 0.67 -3.54 24.89
N GLU A 54 -0.46 -2.86 24.74
CA GLU A 54 -1.16 -2.19 25.80
C GLU A 54 -2.64 -2.58 25.73
N GLU A 55 -3.19 -3.08 26.84
CA GLU A 55 -4.57 -3.59 26.92
C GLU A 55 -4.90 -4.61 25.80
N GLY A 56 -3.95 -5.48 25.46
CA GLY A 56 -4.08 -6.52 24.45
C GLY A 56 -3.94 -6.07 23.00
N LYS A 57 -3.76 -4.78 22.75
CA LYS A 57 -3.61 -4.19 21.43
C LYS A 57 -2.17 -3.77 21.14
N LYS A 58 -1.78 -3.80 19.89
CA LYS A 58 -0.48 -3.29 19.46
C LYS A 58 -0.38 -1.80 19.79
N HIS A 59 0.73 -1.42 20.44
CA HIS A 59 1.04 -0.04 20.80
C HIS A 59 2.53 0.23 20.67
N GLY A 60 2.91 1.42 20.17
CA GLY A 60 4.32 1.75 19.93
C GLY A 60 4.93 1.02 18.73
N ARG A 61 6.25 0.95 18.73
CA ARG A 61 7.03 0.44 17.60
C ARG A 61 7.02 -1.08 17.54
N PHE A 62 6.80 -1.61 16.31
CA PHE A 62 6.93 -3.00 15.93
C PHE A 62 8.03 -3.16 14.89
N GLU A 63 8.82 -4.21 15.03
CA GLU A 63 9.82 -4.63 14.06
C GLU A 63 9.67 -6.13 13.80
N GLN A 64 9.74 -6.50 12.50
CA GLN A 64 9.73 -7.89 12.06
C GLN A 64 10.87 -8.13 11.09
N TRP A 65 11.32 -9.38 11.05
CA TRP A 65 12.39 -9.84 10.16
C TRP A 65 11.98 -11.15 9.51
N TYR A 66 12.29 -11.27 8.22
CA TYR A 66 12.38 -12.54 7.56
C TYR A 66 13.54 -13.34 8.16
N ASP A 67 13.37 -14.65 8.29
CA ASP A 67 14.37 -15.57 8.81
C ASP A 67 14.33 -16.84 7.95
N ASP A 68 15.28 -16.96 7.03
CA ASP A 68 15.46 -18.12 6.15
C ASP A 68 16.39 -19.18 6.75
N GLY A 69 16.81 -18.99 8.03
CA GLY A 69 17.77 -19.84 8.75
C GLY A 69 19.24 -19.55 8.43
N HIS A 70 19.54 -18.61 7.52
CA HIS A 70 20.92 -18.23 7.15
C HIS A 70 21.18 -16.74 7.35
N ALA A 71 20.22 -15.90 7.03
CA ALA A 71 20.31 -14.44 7.17
C ALA A 71 18.98 -13.89 7.67
N ARG A 72 19.06 -12.82 8.44
CA ARG A 72 17.88 -12.10 8.94
C ARG A 72 17.75 -10.77 8.21
N HIS A 73 16.76 -10.67 7.34
CA HIS A 73 16.43 -9.46 6.62
C HIS A 73 15.25 -8.76 7.26
N ARG A 74 15.27 -7.43 7.27
CA ARG A 74 14.17 -6.65 7.81
C ARG A 74 12.92 -6.81 6.93
N GLU A 75 11.79 -7.12 7.56
CA GLU A 75 10.49 -7.26 6.91
C GLU A 75 9.65 -6.00 7.12
N LEU A 76 9.51 -5.56 8.39
CA LEU A 76 8.63 -4.47 8.77
C LEU A 76 9.21 -3.59 9.86
N ILE A 77 9.01 -2.29 9.74
CA ILE A 77 9.01 -1.34 10.86
C ILE A 77 7.71 -0.54 10.77
N ALA A 78 6.93 -0.59 11.81
CA ALA A 78 5.70 0.18 11.92
C ALA A 78 5.49 0.67 13.34
N THR A 79 4.74 1.74 13.51
CA THR A 79 4.28 2.23 14.81
C THR A 79 2.78 2.07 14.88
N PHE A 80 2.29 1.61 16.04
CA PHE A 80 0.87 1.38 16.28
C PHE A 80 0.37 2.21 17.45
N ASP A 81 -0.87 2.64 17.35
CA ASP A 81 -1.70 3.08 18.45
C ASP A 81 -3.02 2.32 18.42
N GLN A 82 -3.26 1.48 19.45
CA GLN A 82 -4.47 0.67 19.58
C GLN A 82 -4.81 -0.14 18.32
N ASP A 83 -3.82 -0.89 17.79
CA ASP A 83 -3.85 -1.69 16.55
C ASP A 83 -3.89 -0.90 15.23
N LYS A 84 -3.93 0.42 15.26
CA LYS A 84 -3.89 1.26 14.07
C LYS A 84 -2.47 1.72 13.76
N TYR A 85 -2.12 1.72 12.50
CA TYR A 85 -0.85 2.32 12.05
C TYR A 85 -0.84 3.82 12.30
N ILE A 86 0.26 4.29 12.87
CA ILE A 86 0.60 5.71 13.01
C ILE A 86 2.06 5.92 12.61
N ASP A 87 2.44 7.16 12.25
CA ASP A 87 3.81 7.55 11.91
C ASP A 87 4.41 6.79 10.71
N ASP A 88 5.72 6.61 10.73
CA ASP A 88 6.45 5.94 9.67
C ASP A 88 6.11 4.45 9.56
N TYR A 89 5.79 4.01 8.35
CA TYR A 89 5.62 2.62 7.95
C TYR A 89 6.67 2.26 6.91
N LYS A 90 7.41 1.19 7.14
CA LYS A 90 8.48 0.72 6.27
C LYS A 90 8.42 -0.80 6.15
N GLU A 91 8.36 -1.28 4.92
CA GLU A 91 8.30 -2.70 4.61
C GLU A 91 9.33 -3.05 3.53
N TRP A 92 9.85 -4.24 3.59
CA TRP A 92 10.83 -4.78 2.65
C TRP A 92 10.40 -6.17 2.18
N TYR A 93 10.81 -6.53 1.01
CA TYR A 93 10.74 -7.89 0.49
C TYR A 93 11.80 -8.77 1.13
N GLU A 94 11.62 -10.09 1.04
CA GLU A 94 12.57 -11.09 1.55
C GLU A 94 13.96 -10.94 0.94
N ASN A 95 14.07 -10.51 -0.33
CA ASN A 95 15.34 -10.21 -0.99
C ASN A 95 16.03 -8.92 -0.49
N GLY A 96 15.47 -8.23 0.52
CA GLY A 96 15.99 -7.01 1.14
C GLY A 96 15.65 -5.71 0.39
N ASN A 97 15.03 -5.78 -0.77
CA ASN A 97 14.56 -4.59 -1.47
C ASN A 97 13.37 -3.97 -0.72
N LYS A 98 13.24 -2.65 -0.80
CA LYS A 98 12.07 -1.94 -0.25
C LYS A 98 10.81 -2.42 -0.93
N SER A 99 9.73 -2.60 -0.15
CA SER A 99 8.37 -2.87 -0.62
C SER A 99 7.50 -1.62 -0.49
N ILE A 100 7.36 -1.08 0.72
CA ILE A 100 6.53 0.10 1.03
C ILE A 100 7.31 1.06 1.93
N MET A 101 7.16 2.36 1.65
CA MET A 101 7.53 3.46 2.55
C MET A 101 6.38 4.45 2.57
N GLY A 102 5.76 4.61 3.72
CA GLY A 102 4.62 5.48 3.93
C GLY A 102 4.62 6.13 5.31
N PHE A 103 3.64 6.98 5.52
CA PHE A 103 3.32 7.58 6.79
C PHE A 103 1.82 7.45 7.02
N TYR A 104 1.41 7.14 8.24
CA TYR A 104 0.01 6.89 8.59
C TYR A 104 -0.45 7.77 9.74
N ILE A 105 -1.72 8.16 9.70
CA ILE A 105 -2.42 8.79 10.82
C ILE A 105 -3.72 8.02 11.02
N ASP A 106 -3.91 7.48 12.22
CA ASP A 106 -5.14 6.76 12.62
C ASP A 106 -5.49 5.61 11.64
N GLY A 107 -4.47 4.88 11.17
CA GLY A 107 -4.59 3.74 10.24
C GLY A 107 -4.79 4.11 8.78
N LYS A 108 -4.72 5.39 8.41
CA LYS A 108 -4.88 5.87 7.04
C LYS A 108 -3.58 6.48 6.52
N GLU A 109 -3.29 6.24 5.24
CA GLU A 109 -2.14 6.84 4.57
C GLU A 109 -2.19 8.37 4.66
N HIS A 110 -1.03 8.97 4.99
CA HIS A 110 -0.89 10.42 5.06
C HIS A 110 0.49 10.85 4.57
N GLY A 111 0.58 11.96 3.83
CA GLY A 111 1.86 12.44 3.32
C GLY A 111 2.41 11.63 2.14
N LYS A 112 3.72 11.50 2.05
CA LYS A 112 4.39 10.79 0.96
C LYS A 112 4.24 9.29 1.11
N TYR A 113 3.94 8.61 0.00
CA TYR A 113 3.80 7.17 -0.07
C TYR A 113 4.52 6.64 -1.32
N THR A 114 5.28 5.58 -1.17
CA THR A 114 6.02 4.97 -2.28
C THR A 114 6.03 3.46 -2.11
N GLU A 115 5.70 2.75 -3.18
CA GLU A 115 5.85 1.30 -3.31
C GLU A 115 6.91 0.95 -4.35
N TRP A 116 7.47 -0.22 -4.21
CA TRP A 116 8.43 -0.80 -5.14
C TRP A 116 8.01 -2.23 -5.48
N TYR A 117 8.40 -2.66 -6.64
CA TYR A 117 8.42 -4.06 -7.02
C TYR A 117 9.58 -4.79 -6.33
N GLU A 118 9.50 -6.10 -6.27
CA GLU A 118 10.54 -6.95 -5.71
C GLU A 118 11.91 -6.80 -6.41
N ASN A 119 11.91 -6.40 -7.70
CA ASN A 119 13.14 -6.07 -8.43
C ASN A 119 13.76 -4.71 -8.04
N GLY A 120 13.21 -4.00 -7.05
CA GLY A 120 13.68 -2.72 -6.54
C GLY A 120 13.25 -1.48 -7.35
N GLN A 121 12.54 -1.67 -8.46
CA GLN A 121 11.98 -0.55 -9.22
C GLN A 121 10.68 -0.06 -8.57
N LYS A 122 10.41 1.25 -8.66
CA LYS A 122 9.15 1.80 -8.13
C LYS A 122 7.95 1.22 -8.87
N SER A 123 6.90 0.87 -8.12
CA SER A 123 5.58 0.53 -8.63
C SER A 123 4.60 1.67 -8.49
N LEU A 124 4.64 2.40 -7.37
CA LEU A 124 3.76 3.53 -7.06
C LEU A 124 4.51 4.66 -6.37
N LYS A 125 4.16 5.90 -6.68
CA LYS A 125 4.49 7.09 -5.90
C LYS A 125 3.30 8.03 -5.85
N ALA A 126 2.86 8.35 -4.65
CA ALA A 126 1.72 9.22 -4.40
C ALA A 126 1.95 10.09 -3.16
N LYS A 127 1.01 10.98 -2.92
CA LYS A 127 0.79 11.66 -1.65
C LYS A 127 -0.66 11.42 -1.27
N PHE A 128 -0.90 11.16 0.01
CA PHE A 128 -2.24 10.96 0.56
C PHE A 128 -2.55 11.98 1.65
N ILE A 129 -3.81 12.26 1.85
CA ILE A 129 -4.35 12.99 3.00
C ILE A 129 -5.53 12.19 3.54
N ASN A 130 -5.36 11.58 4.73
CA ASN A 130 -6.36 10.74 5.40
C ASN A 130 -6.90 9.59 4.54
N GLY A 131 -6.02 8.94 3.77
CA GLY A 131 -6.33 7.83 2.89
C GLY A 131 -6.74 8.22 1.46
N ASP A 132 -7.02 9.49 1.20
CA ASP A 132 -7.37 9.97 -0.12
C ASP A 132 -6.13 10.51 -0.86
N PRO A 133 -5.91 10.18 -2.14
CA PRO A 133 -4.79 10.71 -2.90
C PRO A 133 -4.92 12.23 -3.09
N ASP A 134 -3.78 12.95 -2.94
CA ASP A 134 -3.68 14.40 -3.11
C ASP A 134 -2.38 14.79 -3.80
N GLY A 135 -2.46 15.44 -4.95
CA GLY A 135 -1.31 15.78 -5.78
C GLY A 135 -1.01 14.73 -6.85
N TRP A 136 0.26 14.58 -7.21
CA TRP A 136 0.64 13.64 -8.26
C TRP A 136 0.59 12.20 -7.78
N TYR A 137 -0.08 11.35 -8.57
CA TYR A 137 -0.14 9.90 -8.46
C TYR A 137 0.53 9.31 -9.70
N THR A 138 1.53 8.44 -9.53
CA THR A 138 2.30 7.87 -10.64
C THR A 138 2.56 6.40 -10.36
N GLU A 139 2.22 5.55 -11.33
CA GLU A 139 2.54 4.12 -11.35
C GLU A 139 3.57 3.81 -12.42
N TRP A 140 4.28 2.72 -12.23
CA TRP A 140 5.25 2.19 -13.17
C TRP A 140 4.98 0.71 -13.44
N HIS A 141 5.30 0.27 -14.61
CA HIS A 141 5.39 -1.14 -14.96
C HIS A 141 6.60 -1.79 -14.28
N TRP A 142 6.61 -3.11 -14.18
CA TRP A 142 7.72 -3.90 -13.65
C TRP A 142 9.08 -3.60 -14.33
N ASN A 143 9.07 -3.18 -15.58
CA ASN A 143 10.26 -2.78 -16.34
C ASN A 143 10.73 -1.34 -16.04
N GLY A 144 10.13 -0.64 -15.08
CA GLY A 144 10.45 0.71 -14.62
C GLY A 144 9.96 1.85 -15.53
N LYS A 145 9.30 1.54 -16.63
CA LYS A 145 8.63 2.56 -17.44
C LYS A 145 7.32 2.98 -16.80
N LYS A 146 6.92 4.24 -17.00
CA LYS A 146 5.63 4.70 -16.46
C LYS A 146 4.48 3.88 -17.01
N ALA A 147 3.52 3.55 -16.14
CA ALA A 147 2.26 2.92 -16.45
C ALA A 147 1.11 3.93 -16.42
N LEU A 148 1.07 4.78 -15.39
CA LEU A 148 0.02 5.74 -15.14
C LEU A 148 0.59 7.04 -14.57
N LYS A 149 -0.02 8.18 -14.92
CA LYS A 149 0.18 9.46 -14.24
C LYS A 149 -1.08 10.29 -14.26
N ILE A 150 -1.49 10.76 -13.10
CA ILE A 150 -2.64 11.66 -12.90
C ILE A 150 -2.37 12.59 -11.71
N LYS A 151 -3.05 13.70 -11.65
CA LYS A 151 -3.11 14.55 -10.47
C LYS A 151 -4.45 14.39 -9.78
N TYR A 152 -4.43 14.23 -8.47
CA TYR A 152 -5.60 14.24 -7.62
C TYR A 152 -5.72 15.57 -6.86
N ASN A 153 -6.94 15.94 -6.55
CA ASN A 153 -7.29 17.01 -5.64
C ASN A 153 -8.41 16.50 -4.73
N GLU A 154 -8.13 16.39 -3.43
CA GLU A 154 -9.08 15.86 -2.44
C GLU A 154 -9.71 14.52 -2.88
N GLY A 155 -8.89 13.55 -3.28
CA GLY A 155 -9.32 12.22 -3.68
C GLY A 155 -9.95 12.12 -5.06
N LYS A 156 -10.07 13.22 -5.81
CA LYS A 156 -10.69 13.24 -7.14
C LYS A 156 -9.66 13.54 -8.23
N GLU A 157 -9.77 12.83 -9.35
CA GLU A 157 -8.92 13.06 -10.52
C GLU A 157 -9.10 14.51 -11.03
N ASN A 158 -7.96 15.17 -11.27
CA ASN A 158 -7.96 16.55 -11.74
C ASN A 158 -6.75 16.81 -12.65
N GLY A 159 -6.98 17.04 -13.92
CA GLY A 159 -5.95 17.21 -14.93
C GLY A 159 -5.94 16.07 -15.95
N THR A 160 -4.81 15.83 -16.59
CA THR A 160 -4.69 14.81 -17.63
C THR A 160 -4.30 13.48 -17.00
N TRP A 161 -5.18 12.48 -17.11
CA TRP A 161 -4.86 11.06 -16.94
C TRP A 161 -4.05 10.62 -18.16
N THR A 162 -2.85 10.11 -17.95
CA THR A 162 -2.02 9.54 -19.00
C THR A 162 -1.64 8.12 -18.62
N GLN A 163 -1.88 7.18 -19.52
CA GLN A 163 -1.52 5.78 -19.39
C GLN A 163 -0.54 5.39 -20.49
N TRP A 164 0.36 4.46 -20.19
CA TRP A 164 1.39 3.97 -21.10
C TRP A 164 1.40 2.44 -21.14
N TYR A 165 1.67 1.90 -22.30
CA TYR A 165 2.02 0.50 -22.47
C TYR A 165 3.39 0.16 -21.86
N GLU A 166 3.64 -1.11 -21.60
CA GLU A 166 4.95 -1.60 -21.10
C GLU A 166 6.13 -1.24 -22.03
N ASN A 167 5.89 -1.06 -23.33
CA ASN A 167 6.93 -0.56 -24.26
C ASN A 167 7.27 0.92 -24.04
N GLY A 168 6.50 1.65 -23.18
CA GLY A 168 6.68 3.06 -22.82
C GLY A 168 6.00 4.05 -23.77
N ARG A 169 5.28 3.58 -24.80
CA ARG A 169 4.45 4.45 -25.62
C ARG A 169 3.13 4.74 -24.93
N LYS A 170 2.57 5.92 -25.20
CA LYS A 170 1.25 6.27 -24.66
C LYS A 170 0.20 5.29 -25.17
N GLU A 171 -0.70 4.92 -24.28
CA GLU A 171 -1.91 4.16 -24.55
C GLU A 171 -3.13 5.07 -24.58
N MET A 172 -3.21 5.99 -23.60
CA MET A 172 -4.38 6.84 -23.42
C MET A 172 -4.02 8.18 -22.77
N GLU A 173 -4.70 9.23 -23.20
CA GLU A 173 -4.78 10.52 -22.49
C GLU A 173 -6.22 10.98 -22.41
N ILE A 174 -6.72 11.33 -21.22
CA ILE A 174 -8.07 11.84 -20.96
C ILE A 174 -7.98 12.96 -19.95
N GLY A 175 -8.68 14.06 -20.21
CA GLY A 175 -8.85 15.14 -19.25
C GLY A 175 -9.88 14.80 -18.16
N TYR A 176 -9.59 15.17 -16.90
CA TYR A 176 -10.48 15.03 -15.76
C TYR A 176 -10.63 16.36 -15.02
N VAL A 177 -11.84 16.61 -14.52
CA VAL A 177 -12.14 17.72 -13.62
C VAL A 177 -13.03 17.20 -12.49
N ASN A 178 -12.51 17.24 -11.25
CA ASN A 178 -13.23 16.78 -10.06
C ASN A 178 -13.79 15.35 -10.20
N GLY A 179 -12.97 14.40 -10.69
CA GLY A 179 -13.34 13.00 -10.86
C GLY A 179 -14.17 12.71 -12.11
N VAL A 180 -14.54 13.74 -12.88
CA VAL A 180 -15.36 13.57 -14.08
C VAL A 180 -14.51 13.73 -15.35
N PRO A 181 -14.52 12.75 -16.25
CA PRO A 181 -13.84 12.87 -17.54
C PRO A 181 -14.40 14.02 -18.35
N ARG A 182 -13.52 14.90 -18.85
CA ARG A 182 -13.92 16.10 -19.57
C ARG A 182 -12.87 16.56 -20.57
N GLY A 183 -13.33 17.04 -21.70
CA GLY A 183 -12.45 17.62 -22.72
C GLY A 183 -11.95 16.58 -23.69
N ARG A 184 -10.72 16.75 -24.16
CA ARG A 184 -10.12 15.85 -25.17
C ARG A 184 -9.69 14.53 -24.58
N ALA A 185 -9.91 13.45 -25.34
CA ALA A 185 -9.29 12.16 -25.11
C ALA A 185 -8.59 11.68 -26.38
N LYS A 186 -7.49 10.95 -26.20
CA LYS A 186 -6.72 10.37 -27.30
C LYS A 186 -6.23 9.00 -26.89
N PHE A 187 -6.32 8.06 -27.82
CA PHE A 187 -5.93 6.66 -27.65
C PHE A 187 -4.94 6.26 -28.73
N TRP A 188 -4.00 5.41 -28.40
CA TRP A 188 -2.98 4.91 -29.31
C TRP A 188 -2.91 3.38 -29.28
N PHE A 189 -2.44 2.80 -30.34
CA PHE A 189 -2.03 1.41 -30.40
C PHE A 189 -0.60 1.24 -29.83
N PRO A 190 -0.18 0.00 -29.46
CA PRO A 190 1.17 -0.26 -28.96
C PRO A 190 2.30 0.12 -29.93
N ASP A 191 2.03 0.21 -31.21
CA ASP A 191 2.98 0.69 -32.25
C ASP A 191 3.11 2.23 -32.26
N GLY A 192 2.23 2.95 -31.53
CA GLY A 192 2.19 4.40 -31.41
C GLY A 192 1.29 5.09 -32.44
N SER A 193 0.67 4.35 -33.33
CA SER A 193 -0.35 4.90 -34.25
C SER A 193 -1.62 5.29 -33.46
N VAL A 194 -2.34 6.30 -33.93
CA VAL A 194 -3.55 6.81 -33.26
C VAL A 194 -4.68 5.81 -33.47
N LYS A 195 -5.23 5.30 -32.37
CA LYS A 195 -6.42 4.45 -32.36
C LYS A 195 -7.71 5.26 -32.48
N GLY A 196 -7.71 6.46 -31.88
CA GLY A 196 -8.82 7.40 -31.94
C GLY A 196 -8.63 8.61 -31.04
N GLU A 197 -9.31 9.69 -31.37
CA GLU A 197 -9.36 10.91 -30.56
C GLU A 197 -10.70 11.61 -30.71
N GLY A 198 -11.05 12.44 -29.74
CA GLY A 198 -12.29 13.19 -29.73
C GLY A 198 -12.54 13.91 -28.41
N ILE A 199 -13.77 14.42 -28.26
CA ILE A 199 -14.22 15.04 -27.01
C ILE A 199 -15.03 14.01 -26.22
N VAL A 200 -14.65 13.80 -24.96
CA VAL A 200 -15.40 12.93 -24.04
C VAL A 200 -16.78 13.54 -23.78
N ARG A 201 -17.82 12.75 -23.99
CA ARG A 201 -19.21 13.14 -23.71
C ARG A 201 -19.84 12.34 -22.57
N SER A 202 -19.48 11.05 -22.44
CA SER A 202 -19.98 10.19 -21.34
C SER A 202 -19.13 8.93 -21.24
N GLU A 203 -19.20 8.27 -20.09
CA GLU A 203 -18.72 6.88 -19.92
C GLU A 203 -19.82 5.91 -20.36
N VAL A 204 -19.42 4.76 -20.90
CA VAL A 204 -20.33 3.68 -21.28
C VAL A 204 -20.38 2.68 -20.14
N PRO A 205 -21.57 2.17 -19.75
CA PRO A 205 -21.65 1.06 -18.78
C PRO A 205 -20.79 -0.13 -19.19
N GLY A 206 -20.00 -0.66 -18.23
CA GLY A 206 -19.06 -1.74 -18.49
C GLY A 206 -17.64 -1.30 -18.90
N GLY A 207 -17.32 -0.03 -18.70
CA GLY A 207 -16.02 0.58 -18.99
C GLY A 207 -15.86 0.92 -20.47
N GLY A 208 -15.68 2.16 -20.76
CA GLY A 208 -15.51 2.68 -22.11
C GLY A 208 -15.95 4.14 -22.21
N TRP A 209 -15.65 4.74 -23.35
CA TRP A 209 -15.82 6.16 -23.59
C TRP A 209 -16.62 6.41 -24.87
N ILE A 210 -17.56 7.35 -24.83
CA ILE A 210 -18.13 7.91 -26.06
C ILE A 210 -17.33 9.16 -26.41
N LEU A 211 -16.59 9.09 -27.48
CA LEU A 211 -15.91 10.24 -28.08
C LEU A 211 -16.72 10.79 -29.22
N VAL A 212 -16.72 12.12 -29.34
CA VAL A 212 -17.32 12.82 -30.49
C VAL A 212 -16.15 13.47 -31.25
N ASP A 213 -15.99 13.07 -32.53
CA ASP A 213 -14.99 13.69 -33.40
C ASP A 213 -15.41 15.11 -33.83
N PRO A 214 -14.52 15.88 -34.50
CA PRO A 214 -14.85 17.23 -34.96
C PRO A 214 -16.04 17.30 -35.92
N GLU A 215 -16.32 16.21 -36.64
CA GLU A 215 -17.43 16.07 -37.59
C GLU A 215 -18.76 15.70 -36.88
N GLY A 216 -18.71 15.44 -35.55
CA GLY A 216 -19.88 15.11 -34.75
C GLY A 216 -20.21 13.61 -34.67
N ASN A 217 -19.38 12.73 -35.25
CA ASN A 217 -19.60 11.29 -35.20
C ASN A 217 -19.25 10.75 -33.81
N LYS A 218 -20.06 9.80 -33.31
CA LYS A 218 -19.86 9.14 -32.02
C LYS A 218 -19.16 7.81 -32.20
N ARG A 219 -18.11 7.57 -31.41
CA ARG A 219 -17.39 6.29 -31.35
C ARG A 219 -17.28 5.83 -29.91
N VAL A 220 -17.46 4.54 -29.70
CA VAL A 220 -17.25 3.88 -28.39
C VAL A 220 -15.87 3.29 -28.35
N PHE A 221 -15.10 3.67 -27.33
CA PHE A 221 -13.77 3.10 -27.04
C PHE A 221 -13.87 2.29 -25.75
N LYS A 222 -13.44 1.04 -25.84
CA LYS A 222 -13.33 0.10 -24.70
C LYS A 222 -11.88 -0.23 -24.48
#